data_b179380c48d711c8536600046b1e327f
#
_entry.id   b179380c48d711c8536600046b1e327f
#
_cell.length_a   1.000
_cell.length_b   1.000
_cell.length_c   1.000
_cell.angle_alpha   90.00
_cell.angle_beta   90.00
_cell.angle_gamma   90.00
#
_symmetry.space_group_name_H-M   'P 1'
#
loop_
_entity.id
_entity.type
_entity.pdbx_description
1 polymer ?
#
loop_
_entity_poly.entity_id
_entity_poly.type
_entity_poly.pdbx_seq_one_letter_code
_entity_poly.pdbx_strand_id
1 'polypeptide(L)'
;MQWSEVLETPYLQNLPFKIELNKFGQILMSPASNRHGNIQVEIGALFLRKLPKGKTFSECSIQTRDGVRVADVAWASADFLARHGDATPFPQAPELCVEIVSPSNTKAEIDYKVSLYFAQGAQEVWVVSLQKKVDIYVGGLPAAKSKYLPKFKEL
;
A
#
# COMPACT_ATOMS: atom_id res chain seq x y z
N MET A 1 -8.40 19.78 -2.61
CA MET A 1 -9.13 18.94 -1.65
C MET A 1 -8.15 18.35 -0.66
N GLN A 2 -8.53 18.29 0.60
CA GLN A 2 -7.74 17.63 1.66
C GLN A 2 -8.25 16.20 1.85
N TRP A 3 -7.44 15.32 2.47
CA TRP A 3 -7.84 13.92 2.66
C TRP A 3 -9.07 13.77 3.58
N SER A 4 -9.19 14.59 4.60
CA SER A 4 -10.38 14.64 5.46
C SER A 4 -11.66 14.95 4.66
N GLU A 5 -11.58 15.88 3.70
CA GLU A 5 -12.72 16.21 2.84
C GLU A 5 -13.12 15.05 1.94
N VAL A 6 -12.14 14.23 1.47
CA VAL A 6 -12.42 13.00 0.71
C VAL A 6 -13.21 12.02 1.57
N LEU A 7 -12.78 11.81 2.82
CA LEU A 7 -13.44 10.89 3.75
C LEU A 7 -14.85 11.34 4.17
N GLU A 8 -15.10 12.64 4.19
CA GLU A 8 -16.39 13.22 4.61
C GLU A 8 -17.35 13.46 3.44
N THR A 9 -16.88 13.42 2.19
CA THR A 9 -17.69 13.73 1.03
C THR A 9 -18.65 12.58 0.67
N PRO A 10 -19.99 12.74 0.80
CA PRO A 10 -20.94 11.64 0.62
C PRO A 10 -20.90 10.97 -0.76
N TYR A 11 -20.71 11.74 -1.84
CA TYR A 11 -20.67 11.19 -3.20
C TYR A 11 -19.33 10.50 -3.55
N LEU A 12 -18.33 10.57 -2.69
CA LEU A 12 -17.09 9.80 -2.79
C LEU A 12 -17.13 8.51 -1.97
N GLN A 13 -18.19 8.29 -1.19
CA GLN A 13 -18.37 7.08 -0.41
C GLN A 13 -18.88 5.92 -1.28
N ASN A 14 -18.47 4.71 -0.93
CA ASN A 14 -18.93 3.47 -1.58
C ASN A 14 -18.72 3.42 -3.10
N LEU A 15 -17.74 4.14 -3.63
CA LEU A 15 -17.36 4.04 -5.03
C LEU A 15 -16.59 2.74 -5.28
N PRO A 16 -16.76 2.12 -6.47
CA PRO A 16 -16.01 0.90 -6.85
C PRO A 16 -14.58 1.23 -7.31
N PHE A 17 -13.98 2.28 -6.74
CA PHE A 17 -12.67 2.78 -7.12
C PHE A 17 -11.82 3.04 -5.89
N LYS A 18 -10.54 2.69 -5.97
CA LYS A 18 -9.52 3.18 -5.06
C LYS A 18 -9.33 4.68 -5.29
N ILE A 19 -9.34 5.46 -4.22
CA ILE A 19 -9.17 6.91 -4.26
C ILE A 19 -7.82 7.28 -3.65
N GLU A 20 -7.09 8.15 -4.34
CA GLU A 20 -5.86 8.76 -3.88
C GLU A 20 -5.91 10.28 -4.13
N LEU A 21 -5.03 11.04 -3.51
CA LEU A 21 -4.83 12.48 -3.82
C LEU A 21 -3.41 12.71 -4.30
N ASN A 22 -3.25 13.54 -5.34
CA ASN A 22 -1.95 14.07 -5.70
C ASN A 22 -1.62 15.34 -4.88
N LYS A 23 -0.40 15.85 -5.02
CA LYS A 23 0.07 17.07 -4.31
C LYS A 23 -0.73 18.35 -4.63
N PHE A 24 -1.51 18.36 -5.70
CA PHE A 24 -2.38 19.47 -6.07
C PHE A 24 -3.81 19.33 -5.50
N GLY A 25 -4.09 18.30 -4.70
CA GLY A 25 -5.42 18.01 -4.15
C GLY A 25 -6.41 17.47 -5.19
N GLN A 26 -5.91 16.93 -6.31
CA GLN A 26 -6.75 16.28 -7.32
C GLN A 26 -6.96 14.81 -6.97
N ILE A 27 -8.18 14.35 -7.14
CA ILE A 27 -8.55 12.94 -6.90
C ILE A 27 -8.03 12.08 -8.04
N LEU A 28 -7.36 11.00 -7.69
CA LEU A 28 -6.98 9.92 -8.58
C LEU A 28 -7.86 8.72 -8.27
N MET A 29 -8.50 8.14 -9.29
CA MET A 29 -9.37 6.97 -9.13
C MET A 29 -8.84 5.80 -9.95
N SER A 30 -8.79 4.62 -9.34
CA SER A 30 -8.36 3.38 -10.00
C SER A 30 -9.40 2.29 -9.76
N PRO A 31 -10.01 1.72 -10.82
CA PRO A 31 -10.93 0.61 -10.66
C PRO A 31 -10.19 -0.65 -10.20
N ALA A 32 -10.79 -1.37 -9.26
CA ALA A 32 -10.30 -2.67 -8.81
C ALA A 32 -11.12 -3.81 -9.44
N SER A 33 -10.42 -4.82 -9.97
CA SER A 33 -11.08 -6.05 -10.43
C SER A 33 -11.27 -7.05 -9.28
N ASN A 34 -12.17 -8.03 -9.46
CA ASN A 34 -12.32 -9.11 -8.49
C ASN A 34 -11.01 -9.87 -8.26
N ARG A 35 -10.18 -10.01 -9.29
CA ARG A 35 -8.88 -10.65 -9.19
C ARG A 35 -7.89 -9.83 -8.34
N HIS A 36 -7.89 -8.51 -8.49
CA HIS A 36 -7.14 -7.60 -7.62
C HIS A 36 -7.56 -7.77 -6.16
N GLY A 37 -8.86 -7.69 -5.87
CA GLY A 37 -9.38 -7.85 -4.51
C GLY A 37 -9.07 -9.24 -3.91
N ASN A 38 -9.10 -10.30 -4.71
CA ASN A 38 -8.72 -11.64 -4.24
C ASN A 38 -7.24 -11.70 -3.82
N ILE A 39 -6.33 -11.15 -4.64
CA ILE A 39 -4.89 -11.10 -4.31
C ILE A 39 -4.67 -10.27 -3.05
N GLN A 40 -5.37 -9.14 -2.91
CA GLN A 40 -5.31 -8.29 -1.72
C GLN A 40 -5.67 -9.06 -0.45
N VAL A 41 -6.74 -9.85 -0.48
CA VAL A 41 -7.15 -10.70 0.64
C VAL A 41 -6.12 -11.80 0.93
N GLU A 42 -5.56 -12.46 -0.10
CA GLU A 42 -4.55 -13.50 0.08
C GLU A 42 -3.28 -12.96 0.75
N ILE A 43 -2.80 -11.79 0.32
CA ILE A 43 -1.64 -11.12 0.93
C ILE A 43 -1.95 -10.71 2.37
N GLY A 44 -3.12 -10.11 2.60
CA GLY A 44 -3.57 -9.76 3.95
C GLY A 44 -3.60 -10.95 4.88
N ALA A 45 -4.14 -12.08 4.43
CA ALA A 45 -4.17 -13.34 5.18
C ALA A 45 -2.77 -13.90 5.44
N LEU A 46 -1.84 -13.79 4.47
CA LEU A 46 -0.44 -14.16 4.65
C LEU A 46 0.20 -13.34 5.76
N PHE A 47 0.03 -12.02 5.76
CA PHE A 47 0.61 -11.14 6.77
C PHE A 47 0.02 -11.39 8.16
N LEU A 48 -1.30 -11.57 8.26
CA LEU A 48 -1.95 -11.91 9.53
C LEU A 48 -1.40 -13.20 10.15
N ARG A 49 -1.12 -14.22 9.33
CA ARG A 49 -0.58 -15.50 9.80
C ARG A 49 0.90 -15.44 10.13
N LYS A 50 1.69 -14.68 9.39
CA LYS A 50 3.16 -14.72 9.45
C LYS A 50 3.77 -13.55 10.21
N LEU A 51 3.04 -12.45 10.39
CA LEU A 51 3.48 -11.24 11.07
C LEU A 51 2.54 -10.84 12.22
N PRO A 52 2.31 -11.74 13.21
CA PRO A 52 1.27 -11.54 14.23
C PRO A 52 1.58 -10.42 15.24
N LYS A 53 2.84 -9.93 15.31
CA LYS A 53 3.27 -8.88 16.25
C LYS A 53 3.00 -7.45 15.79
N GLY A 54 2.22 -7.27 14.74
CA GLY A 54 1.83 -5.97 14.20
C GLY A 54 0.38 -5.99 13.77
N LYS A 55 0.01 -5.01 12.94
CA LYS A 55 -1.30 -4.96 12.31
C LYS A 55 -1.17 -4.95 10.79
N THR A 56 -2.08 -5.63 10.13
CA THR A 56 -2.24 -5.64 8.68
C THR A 56 -3.40 -4.73 8.30
N PHE A 57 -3.19 -3.91 7.29
CA PHE A 57 -4.16 -2.96 6.76
C PHE A 57 -4.43 -3.28 5.29
N SER A 58 -5.68 -3.15 4.87
CA SER A 58 -6.07 -2.99 3.47
C SER A 58 -6.36 -1.51 3.20
N GLU A 59 -6.15 -1.05 1.98
CA GLU A 59 -6.39 0.34 1.58
C GLU A 59 -5.74 1.34 2.55
N CYS A 60 -4.44 1.15 2.81
CA CYS A 60 -3.69 1.92 3.79
C CYS A 60 -3.30 3.29 3.24
N SER A 61 -3.94 4.34 3.71
CA SER A 61 -3.65 5.72 3.30
C SER A 61 -2.39 6.25 3.98
N ILE A 62 -1.48 6.82 3.18
CA ILE A 62 -0.16 7.29 3.58
C ILE A 62 0.08 8.69 3.03
N GLN A 63 0.43 9.64 3.90
CA GLN A 63 0.84 10.96 3.47
C GLN A 63 2.22 10.87 2.82
N THR A 64 2.33 11.36 1.59
CA THR A 64 3.58 11.40 0.85
C THR A 64 3.89 12.84 0.39
N ARG A 65 5.08 13.08 -0.15
CA ARG A 65 5.41 14.37 -0.78
C ARG A 65 4.56 14.70 -2.01
N ASP A 66 3.87 13.70 -2.58
CA ASP A 66 2.98 13.87 -3.73
C ASP A 66 1.52 13.56 -3.33
N GLY A 67 1.09 14.07 -2.17
CA GLY A 67 -0.25 13.89 -1.65
C GLY A 67 -0.45 12.57 -0.92
N VAL A 68 -1.68 12.09 -0.84
CA VAL A 68 -2.03 10.84 -0.16
C VAL A 68 -2.05 9.69 -1.16
N ARG A 69 -1.21 8.70 -0.91
CA ARG A 69 -1.21 7.43 -1.64
C ARG A 69 -1.81 6.34 -0.77
N VAL A 70 -2.44 5.36 -1.40
CA VAL A 70 -3.11 4.27 -0.72
C VAL A 70 -2.47 2.95 -1.13
N ALA A 71 -1.76 2.30 -0.22
CA ALA A 71 -1.21 0.97 -0.43
C ALA A 71 -2.32 -0.08 -0.36
N ASP A 72 -2.34 -1.04 -1.30
CA ASP A 72 -3.37 -2.08 -1.35
C ASP A 72 -3.37 -2.95 -0.08
N VAL A 73 -2.18 -3.32 0.40
CA VAL A 73 -1.96 -3.97 1.69
C VAL A 73 -0.76 -3.33 2.36
N ALA A 74 -0.79 -3.21 3.68
CA ALA A 74 0.36 -2.79 4.47
C ALA A 74 0.44 -3.57 5.78
N TRP A 75 1.66 -3.71 6.31
CA TRP A 75 1.89 -4.20 7.65
C TRP A 75 2.71 -3.20 8.45
N ALA A 76 2.24 -2.93 9.66
CA ALA A 76 2.87 -2.02 10.61
C ALA A 76 3.26 -2.76 11.90
N SER A 77 4.47 -2.53 12.38
CA SER A 77 4.94 -3.08 13.64
C SER A 77 4.24 -2.45 14.85
N ALA A 78 4.36 -3.08 16.01
CA ALA A 78 3.89 -2.51 17.27
C ALA A 78 4.53 -1.15 17.57
N ASP A 79 5.82 -0.98 17.25
CA ASP A 79 6.54 0.29 17.44
C ASP A 79 6.01 1.39 16.53
N PHE A 80 5.69 1.07 15.26
CA PHE A 80 5.04 2.01 14.36
C PHE A 80 3.68 2.45 14.90
N LEU A 81 2.88 1.51 15.35
CA LEU A 81 1.54 1.78 15.90
C LEU A 81 1.59 2.58 17.19
N ALA A 82 2.59 2.34 18.04
CA ALA A 82 2.80 3.14 19.25
C ALA A 82 3.09 4.61 18.94
N ARG A 83 3.75 4.90 17.80
CA ARG A 83 4.08 6.27 17.38
C ARG A 83 2.95 6.97 16.64
N HIS A 84 2.18 6.24 15.83
CA HIS A 84 1.23 6.84 14.89
C HIS A 84 -0.24 6.54 15.21
N GLY A 85 -0.52 5.58 16.08
CA GLY A 85 -1.88 5.22 16.51
C GLY A 85 -2.77 4.85 15.33
N ASP A 86 -3.96 5.44 15.29
CA ASP A 86 -4.96 5.25 14.24
C ASP A 86 -5.04 6.46 13.28
N ALA A 87 -3.91 7.16 13.09
CA ALA A 87 -3.84 8.31 12.19
C ALA A 87 -4.28 7.94 10.76
N THR A 88 -5.07 8.81 10.13
CA THR A 88 -5.56 8.64 8.76
C THR A 88 -5.47 9.97 8.02
N PRO A 89 -4.59 10.13 7.00
CA PRO A 89 -3.59 9.15 6.57
C PRO A 89 -2.46 8.98 7.61
N PHE A 90 -1.74 7.87 7.55
CA PHE A 90 -0.50 7.75 8.31
C PHE A 90 0.51 8.82 7.86
N PRO A 91 1.20 9.52 8.78
CA PRO A 91 2.19 10.54 8.43
C PRO A 91 3.50 9.92 7.88
N GLN A 92 3.72 8.65 8.11
CA GLN A 92 4.83 7.85 7.58
C GLN A 92 4.29 6.55 6.97
N ALA A 93 5.05 5.94 6.06
CA ALA A 93 4.69 4.64 5.53
C ALA A 93 4.92 3.54 6.58
N PRO A 94 4.01 2.57 6.73
CA PRO A 94 4.29 1.32 7.42
C PRO A 94 5.53 0.64 6.85
N GLU A 95 6.16 -0.21 7.64
CA GLU A 95 7.42 -0.85 7.27
C GLU A 95 7.32 -1.70 6.00
N LEU A 96 6.17 -2.34 5.77
CA LEU A 96 5.92 -3.19 4.59
C LEU A 96 4.66 -2.69 3.88
N CYS A 97 4.83 -2.25 2.63
CA CYS A 97 3.74 -1.81 1.76
C CYS A 97 3.65 -2.70 0.52
N VAL A 98 2.45 -2.87 0.00
CA VAL A 98 2.18 -3.69 -1.19
C VAL A 98 1.33 -2.91 -2.19
N GLU A 99 1.75 -2.95 -3.44
CA GLU A 99 0.97 -2.51 -4.60
C GLU A 99 0.64 -3.70 -5.49
N ILE A 100 -0.62 -3.85 -5.83
CA ILE A 100 -1.10 -4.85 -6.80
C ILE A 100 -1.30 -4.15 -8.13
N VAL A 101 -0.52 -4.53 -9.13
CA VAL A 101 -0.50 -3.88 -10.44
C VAL A 101 -1.76 -4.24 -11.23
N SER A 102 -2.51 -3.23 -11.66
CA SER A 102 -3.63 -3.40 -12.59
C SER A 102 -3.18 -3.18 -14.04
N PRO A 103 -3.94 -3.66 -15.04
CA PRO A 103 -3.61 -3.46 -16.45
C PRO A 103 -3.52 -1.99 -16.89
N SER A 104 -4.15 -1.08 -16.14
CA SER A 104 -4.11 0.37 -16.41
C SER A 104 -2.84 1.05 -15.89
N ASN A 105 -2.05 0.38 -15.04
CA ASN A 105 -0.84 0.97 -14.49
C ASN A 105 0.34 0.81 -15.44
N THR A 106 1.10 1.88 -15.61
CA THR A 106 2.40 1.83 -16.27
C THR A 106 3.49 1.44 -15.26
N LYS A 107 4.60 0.88 -15.76
CA LYS A 107 5.76 0.60 -14.91
C LYS A 107 6.27 1.86 -14.21
N ALA A 108 6.33 2.98 -14.93
CA ALA A 108 6.80 4.25 -14.38
C ALA A 108 5.93 4.76 -13.22
N GLU A 109 4.59 4.60 -13.30
CA GLU A 109 3.67 4.94 -12.20
C GLU A 109 3.93 4.08 -10.96
N ILE A 110 4.11 2.77 -11.14
CA ILE A 110 4.39 1.85 -10.03
C ILE A 110 5.75 2.15 -9.41
N ASP A 111 6.80 2.31 -10.23
CA ASP A 111 8.15 2.65 -9.74
C ASP A 111 8.13 3.98 -8.95
N TYR A 112 7.33 4.95 -9.41
CA TYR A 112 7.16 6.22 -8.71
C TYR A 112 6.46 6.04 -7.36
N LYS A 113 5.36 5.27 -7.27
CA LYS A 113 4.68 4.96 -6.01
C LYS A 113 5.62 4.25 -5.02
N VAL A 114 6.38 3.27 -5.49
CA VAL A 114 7.40 2.57 -4.69
C VAL A 114 8.41 3.58 -4.11
N SER A 115 8.89 4.52 -4.93
CA SER A 115 9.81 5.57 -4.48
C SER A 115 9.20 6.49 -3.41
N LEU A 116 7.90 6.79 -3.52
CA LEU A 116 7.18 7.60 -2.52
C LEU A 116 7.10 6.89 -1.17
N TYR A 117 6.81 5.58 -1.15
CA TYR A 117 6.74 4.81 0.09
C TYR A 117 8.10 4.72 0.78
N PHE A 118 9.18 4.46 0.04
CA PHE A 118 10.53 4.48 0.61
C PHE A 118 10.93 5.86 1.13
N ALA A 119 10.64 6.93 0.39
CA ALA A 119 10.88 8.30 0.84
C ALA A 119 10.11 8.65 2.13
N GLN A 120 9.01 7.93 2.40
CA GLN A 120 8.16 8.12 3.57
C GLN A 120 8.45 7.12 4.69
N GLY A 121 9.50 6.30 4.58
CA GLY A 121 9.99 5.45 5.64
C GLY A 121 9.67 3.96 5.52
N ALA A 122 9.03 3.51 4.45
CA ALA A 122 8.89 2.08 4.19
C ALA A 122 10.26 1.39 4.14
N GLN A 123 10.34 0.18 4.67
CA GLN A 123 11.57 -0.62 4.65
C GLN A 123 11.55 -1.67 3.56
N GLU A 124 10.36 -2.12 3.20
CA GLU A 124 10.12 -3.10 2.15
C GLU A 124 8.85 -2.76 1.37
N VAL A 125 8.89 -2.92 0.07
CA VAL A 125 7.72 -2.76 -0.80
C VAL A 125 7.61 -3.97 -1.72
N TRP A 126 6.42 -4.55 -1.82
CA TRP A 126 6.09 -5.60 -2.77
C TRP A 126 5.27 -5.03 -3.92
N VAL A 127 5.66 -5.39 -5.13
CA VAL A 127 4.87 -5.12 -6.33
C VAL A 127 4.37 -6.46 -6.87
N VAL A 128 3.05 -6.63 -6.88
CA VAL A 128 2.41 -7.91 -7.17
C VAL A 128 1.59 -7.82 -8.44
N SER A 129 1.88 -8.68 -9.42
CA SER A 129 1.10 -8.75 -10.66
C SER A 129 -0.20 -9.54 -10.45
N LEU A 130 -1.16 -9.39 -11.39
CA LEU A 130 -2.39 -10.20 -11.40
C LEU A 130 -2.13 -11.70 -11.67
N GLN A 131 -0.92 -12.08 -12.09
CA GLN A 131 -0.46 -13.47 -12.19
C GLN A 131 0.21 -13.95 -10.91
N LYS A 132 0.15 -13.15 -9.82
CA LYS A 132 0.74 -13.42 -8.51
C LYS A 132 2.27 -13.45 -8.50
N LYS A 133 2.92 -12.89 -9.53
CA LYS A 133 4.36 -12.65 -9.47
C LYS A 133 4.62 -11.51 -8.47
N VAL A 134 5.54 -11.74 -7.55
CA VAL A 134 5.94 -10.79 -6.51
C VAL A 134 7.34 -10.31 -6.78
N ASP A 135 7.50 -9.01 -7.03
CA ASP A 135 8.78 -8.33 -7.09
C ASP A 135 8.99 -7.60 -5.75
N ILE A 136 10.08 -7.92 -5.06
CA ILE A 136 10.38 -7.42 -3.71
C ILE A 136 11.45 -6.34 -3.80
N TYR A 137 11.23 -5.23 -3.09
CA TYR A 137 12.19 -4.14 -2.92
C TYR A 137 12.48 -3.95 -1.43
N VAL A 138 13.75 -3.90 -1.07
CA VAL A 138 14.20 -3.65 0.31
C VAL A 138 15.16 -2.45 0.30
N GLY A 139 14.88 -1.45 1.12
CA GLY A 139 15.69 -0.24 1.16
C GLY A 139 15.78 0.51 -0.19
N GLY A 140 14.76 0.37 -1.03
CA GLY A 140 14.69 1.00 -2.35
C GLY A 140 15.34 0.23 -3.49
N LEU A 141 15.90 -0.96 -3.23
CA LEU A 141 16.57 -1.81 -4.23
C LEU A 141 15.84 -3.14 -4.41
N PRO A 142 15.85 -3.73 -5.63
CA PRO A 142 15.34 -5.08 -5.85
C PRO A 142 16.03 -6.09 -4.93
N ALA A 143 15.26 -7.00 -4.35
CA ALA A 143 15.74 -8.03 -3.45
C ALA A 143 15.20 -9.40 -3.84
N ALA A 144 16.04 -10.44 -3.68
CA ALA A 144 15.65 -11.82 -3.93
C ALA A 144 14.79 -12.43 -2.80
N LYS A 145 14.80 -11.81 -1.63
CA LYS A 145 14.08 -12.30 -0.44
C LYS A 145 13.48 -11.14 0.34
N SER A 146 12.33 -11.40 0.94
CA SER A 146 11.70 -10.50 1.90
C SER A 146 12.52 -10.41 3.19
N LYS A 147 12.66 -9.20 3.72
CA LYS A 147 13.22 -8.93 5.05
C LYS A 147 12.31 -9.46 6.15
N TYR A 148 10.99 -9.24 6.00
CA TYR A 148 9.99 -9.63 7.01
C TYR A 148 9.53 -11.08 6.88
N LEU A 149 9.54 -11.62 5.66
CA LEU A 149 9.13 -12.99 5.34
C LEU A 149 10.23 -13.75 4.59
N PRO A 150 11.40 -14.01 5.22
CA PRO A 150 12.57 -14.55 4.52
C PRO A 150 12.36 -15.97 3.95
N LYS A 151 11.31 -16.68 4.42
CA LYS A 151 10.91 -18.01 3.92
C LYS A 151 9.80 -17.95 2.88
N PHE A 152 9.32 -16.74 2.53
CA PHE A 152 8.33 -16.58 1.47
C PHE A 152 8.91 -17.02 0.13
N LYS A 153 8.12 -17.77 -0.64
CA LYS A 153 8.50 -18.24 -1.98
C LYS A 153 7.52 -17.77 -3.04
N GLU A 154 6.23 -17.89 -2.78
CA GLU A 154 5.16 -17.59 -3.73
C GLU A 154 3.81 -17.36 -3.02
N LEU A 155 2.88 -16.70 -3.70
CA LEU A 155 1.49 -16.50 -3.29
C LEU A 155 0.60 -17.67 -3.71
#